data_9d0aea28ace4c440cfea7583d7538eec
#
_entry.id   9d0aea28ace4c440cfea7583d7538eec
#
_cell.length_a   1.000
_cell.length_b   1.000
_cell.length_c   1.000
_cell.angle_alpha   90.00
_cell.angle_beta   90.00
_cell.angle_gamma   90.00
#
_symmetry.space_group_name_H-M   'P 1'
#
loop_
_entity.id
_entity.type
_entity.pdbx_description
1 polymer ?
#
loop_
_entity_poly.entity_id
_entity_poly.type
_entity_poly.pdbx_seq_one_letter_code
_entity_poly.pdbx_strand_id
1 'polypeptide(L)'
;VIYNLKELTDIEMMVPKDSKGQVIGFQIEVLPMTPEERKKTEIAEKKGVKAPDFRFQVECGSWETVIPEEKINDVRISIATTTFKKEDYITRNIGILERELFYSDEPAKNHIRLRIIDNGRTLDPDEFNSEYIHVYPNENVGGAGGFTRGILESISAEDFKATHVLLMDDDVMVLPESFIRTYSLLALVKPQ
;
A
#
# COMPACT_ATOMS: atom_id res chain seq x y z
N VAL A 1 26.38 -11.14 -11.24
CA VAL A 1 26.82 -11.64 -9.91
C VAL A 1 26.25 -13.04 -9.77
N ILE A 2 27.07 -14.01 -9.37
CA ILE A 2 26.65 -15.41 -9.17
C ILE A 2 26.60 -15.65 -7.67
N TYR A 3 25.44 -16.03 -7.16
CA TYR A 3 25.24 -16.38 -5.77
C TYR A 3 25.24 -17.90 -5.58
N ASN A 4 25.87 -18.36 -4.50
CA ASN A 4 25.83 -19.76 -4.12
C ASN A 4 24.68 -19.99 -3.16
N LEU A 5 23.59 -20.55 -3.65
CA LEU A 5 22.35 -20.78 -2.89
C LEU A 5 22.36 -22.08 -2.07
N LYS A 6 23.53 -22.52 -1.60
CA LYS A 6 23.63 -23.74 -0.76
C LYS A 6 23.10 -23.55 0.66
N GLU A 7 23.01 -22.33 1.10
CA GLU A 7 22.47 -21.93 2.40
C GLU A 7 21.36 -20.93 2.19
N LEU A 8 20.39 -20.89 3.12
CA LEU A 8 19.34 -19.84 3.10
C LEU A 8 20.05 -18.50 3.28
N THR A 9 19.94 -17.63 2.30
CA THR A 9 20.63 -16.35 2.28
C THR A 9 19.72 -15.28 1.74
N ASP A 10 19.64 -14.17 2.41
CA ASP A 10 19.03 -12.96 1.86
C ASP A 10 19.92 -12.40 0.76
N ILE A 11 19.35 -12.23 -0.42
CA ILE A 11 20.08 -11.72 -1.58
C ILE A 11 19.62 -10.31 -1.87
N GLU A 12 20.48 -9.35 -1.60
CA GLU A 12 20.30 -7.99 -2.13
C GLU A 12 20.76 -7.94 -3.59
N MET A 13 19.83 -7.64 -4.49
CA MET A 13 20.14 -7.43 -5.89
C MET A 13 19.89 -5.98 -6.28
N MET A 14 20.92 -5.29 -6.77
CA MET A 14 20.71 -4.01 -7.41
C MET A 14 20.12 -4.23 -8.81
N VAL A 15 18.97 -3.62 -9.06
CA VAL A 15 18.33 -3.66 -10.38
C VAL A 15 19.22 -2.92 -11.38
N PRO A 16 19.69 -3.59 -12.45
CA PRO A 16 20.57 -2.94 -13.42
C PRO A 16 19.87 -1.82 -14.16
N LYS A 17 20.59 -0.72 -14.35
CA LYS A 17 20.12 0.46 -15.08
C LYS A 17 21.02 0.73 -16.26
N ASP A 18 20.47 1.26 -17.33
CA ASP A 18 21.24 1.76 -18.47
C ASP A 18 21.91 3.10 -18.13
N SER A 19 22.66 3.65 -19.10
CA SER A 19 23.34 4.95 -18.96
C SER A 19 22.39 6.14 -18.75
N LYS A 20 21.08 5.95 -18.99
CA LYS A 20 20.03 6.95 -18.77
C LYS A 20 19.30 6.74 -17.43
N GLY A 21 19.69 5.74 -16.65
CA GLY A 21 19.05 5.38 -15.40
C GLY A 21 17.73 4.59 -15.54
N GLN A 22 17.43 4.10 -16.75
CA GLN A 22 16.26 3.27 -16.99
C GLN A 22 16.55 1.83 -16.57
N VAL A 23 15.58 1.17 -15.95
CA VAL A 23 15.67 -0.25 -15.60
C VAL A 23 15.69 -1.08 -16.86
N ILE A 24 16.76 -1.84 -17.07
CA ILE A 24 16.91 -2.74 -18.23
C ILE A 24 16.39 -4.15 -17.97
N GLY A 25 15.87 -4.40 -16.78
CA GLY A 25 15.36 -5.70 -16.37
C GLY A 25 16.45 -6.59 -15.77
N PHE A 26 16.04 -7.76 -15.37
CA PHE A 26 16.92 -8.81 -14.84
C PHE A 26 16.27 -10.16 -15.16
N GLN A 27 17.09 -11.17 -15.15
CA GLN A 27 16.68 -12.55 -15.31
C GLN A 27 17.35 -13.37 -14.21
N ILE A 28 16.57 -14.25 -13.58
CA ILE A 28 17.12 -15.26 -12.67
C ILE A 28 17.34 -16.52 -13.49
N GLU A 29 18.58 -16.94 -13.61
CA GLU A 29 18.96 -18.17 -14.28
C GLU A 29 19.54 -19.14 -13.24
N VAL A 30 18.96 -20.33 -13.21
CA VAL A 30 19.46 -21.44 -12.41
C VAL A 30 20.50 -22.18 -13.21
N LEU A 31 21.75 -22.06 -12.81
CA LEU A 31 22.82 -22.75 -13.47
C LEU A 31 22.75 -24.26 -13.20
N PRO A 32 23.01 -25.09 -14.19
CA PRO A 32 23.09 -26.54 -14.00
C PRO A 32 24.19 -26.87 -12.99
N MET A 33 24.03 -28.03 -12.31
CA MET A 33 25.04 -28.53 -11.38
C MET A 33 26.42 -28.50 -11.98
N THR A 34 27.39 -28.05 -11.19
CA THR A 34 28.80 -28.11 -11.57
C THR A 34 29.27 -29.55 -11.76
N PRO A 35 30.33 -29.78 -12.50
CA PRO A 35 30.89 -31.12 -12.66
C PRO A 35 31.24 -31.82 -11.31
N GLU A 36 31.65 -31.06 -10.33
CA GLU A 36 31.93 -31.59 -8.98
C GLU A 36 30.63 -32.00 -8.24
N GLU A 37 29.58 -31.23 -8.37
CA GLU A 37 28.27 -31.52 -7.77
C GLU A 37 27.66 -32.77 -8.40
N ARG A 38 27.71 -32.90 -9.73
CA ARG A 38 27.29 -34.12 -10.46
C ARG A 38 28.05 -35.34 -9.95
N LYS A 39 29.36 -35.23 -9.82
CA LYS A 39 30.21 -36.34 -9.34
C LYS A 39 29.88 -36.74 -7.91
N LYS A 40 29.58 -35.78 -7.03
CA LYS A 40 29.11 -36.05 -5.64
C LYS A 40 27.77 -36.79 -5.67
N THR A 41 26.83 -36.37 -6.51
CA THR A 41 25.53 -37.02 -6.67
C THR A 41 25.67 -38.46 -7.13
N GLU A 42 26.46 -38.69 -8.20
CA GLU A 42 26.73 -40.05 -8.70
C GLU A 42 27.40 -40.99 -7.68
N ILE A 43 28.33 -40.44 -6.88
CA ILE A 43 28.97 -41.21 -5.81
C ILE A 43 27.99 -41.58 -4.69
N ALA A 44 27.09 -40.64 -4.31
CA ALA A 44 26.06 -40.91 -3.32
C ALA A 44 25.08 -41.98 -3.79
N GLU A 45 24.61 -41.89 -5.05
CA GLU A 45 23.74 -42.88 -5.66
C GLU A 45 24.37 -44.28 -5.70
N LYS A 46 25.63 -44.38 -6.12
CA LYS A 46 26.37 -45.64 -6.12
C LYS A 46 26.55 -46.26 -4.76
N LYS A 47 26.56 -45.45 -3.70
CA LYS A 47 26.68 -45.91 -2.30
C LYS A 47 25.32 -46.15 -1.62
N GLY A 48 24.20 -45.95 -2.32
CA GLY A 48 22.86 -46.07 -1.77
C GLY A 48 22.56 -45.03 -0.69
N VAL A 49 23.31 -43.94 -0.66
CA VAL A 49 23.12 -42.83 0.26
C VAL A 49 22.27 -41.76 -0.43
N LYS A 50 21.36 -41.12 0.30
CA LYS A 50 20.57 -40.02 -0.26
C LYS A 50 21.51 -38.96 -0.83
N ALA A 51 21.38 -38.69 -2.13
CA ALA A 51 22.16 -37.64 -2.77
C ALA A 51 21.82 -36.28 -2.14
N PRO A 52 22.77 -35.34 -2.04
CA PRO A 52 22.48 -33.98 -1.59
C PRO A 52 21.37 -33.39 -2.48
N ASP A 53 20.36 -32.82 -1.86
CA ASP A 53 19.29 -32.11 -2.58
C ASP A 53 19.78 -30.73 -2.94
N PHE A 54 20.07 -30.49 -4.21
CA PHE A 54 20.50 -29.19 -4.72
C PHE A 54 19.35 -28.34 -5.22
N ARG A 55 18.11 -28.77 -4.96
CA ARG A 55 16.96 -27.93 -5.24
C ARG A 55 16.93 -26.79 -4.25
N PHE A 56 16.59 -25.61 -4.75
CA PHE A 56 16.33 -24.44 -3.91
C PHE A 56 14.86 -24.09 -4.02
N GLN A 57 14.37 -23.48 -2.98
CA GLN A 57 13.03 -22.94 -2.90
C GLN A 57 13.12 -21.44 -2.64
N VAL A 58 12.40 -20.65 -3.43
CA VAL A 58 12.18 -19.23 -3.14
C VAL A 58 10.92 -19.15 -2.33
N GLU A 59 11.03 -18.85 -1.04
CA GLU A 59 9.90 -18.82 -0.13
C GLU A 59 9.16 -17.50 -0.21
N CYS A 60 9.87 -16.38 -0.18
CA CYS A 60 9.32 -15.04 -0.34
C CYS A 60 10.42 -14.08 -0.79
N GLY A 61 9.99 -12.94 -1.27
CA GLY A 61 10.89 -11.85 -1.63
C GLY A 61 10.11 -10.58 -1.91
N SER A 62 10.75 -9.45 -1.69
CA SER A 62 10.23 -8.14 -2.06
C SER A 62 11.20 -7.43 -3.00
N TRP A 63 10.68 -6.54 -3.80
CA TRP A 63 11.47 -5.60 -4.56
C TRP A 63 11.46 -4.27 -3.86
N GLU A 64 12.63 -3.81 -3.49
CA GLU A 64 12.79 -2.53 -2.83
C GLU A 64 13.64 -1.61 -3.69
N THR A 65 13.32 -0.34 -3.69
CA THR A 65 14.14 0.68 -4.31
C THR A 65 14.32 1.83 -3.34
N VAL A 66 15.52 2.29 -3.20
CA VAL A 66 15.82 3.49 -2.41
C VAL A 66 15.54 4.71 -3.28
N ILE A 67 14.53 5.48 -2.92
CA ILE A 67 14.19 6.74 -3.58
C ILE A 67 14.64 7.86 -2.67
N PRO A 68 15.49 8.79 -3.15
CA PRO A 68 15.86 9.96 -2.38
C PRO A 68 14.63 10.77 -1.96
N GLU A 69 14.60 11.22 -0.71
CA GLU A 69 13.44 11.89 -0.12
C GLU A 69 13.00 13.12 -0.93
N GLU A 70 13.94 13.86 -1.49
CA GLU A 70 13.68 15.03 -2.35
C GLU A 70 12.97 14.70 -3.67
N LYS A 71 12.82 13.41 -4.00
CA LYS A 71 12.06 12.92 -5.17
C LYS A 71 10.68 12.38 -4.82
N ILE A 72 10.35 12.38 -3.56
CA ILE A 72 9.03 11.95 -3.06
C ILE A 72 8.13 13.19 -2.99
N ASN A 73 6.99 13.15 -3.66
CA ASN A 73 6.04 14.24 -3.60
C ASN A 73 5.39 14.30 -2.20
N ASP A 74 5.19 15.51 -1.71
CA ASP A 74 4.36 15.72 -0.51
C ASP A 74 2.88 15.48 -0.88
N VAL A 75 2.38 14.32 -0.52
CA VAL A 75 1.01 13.88 -0.80
C VAL A 75 0.22 13.75 0.49
N ARG A 76 -0.93 14.39 0.54
CA ARG A 76 -1.91 14.30 1.63
C ARG A 76 -3.29 14.10 1.03
N ILE A 77 -3.88 12.93 1.27
CA ILE A 77 -5.16 12.52 0.68
C ILE A 77 -6.27 12.72 1.70
N SER A 78 -7.26 13.52 1.36
CA SER A 78 -8.52 13.59 2.10
C SER A 78 -9.57 12.76 1.36
N ILE A 79 -10.04 11.69 1.98
CA ILE A 79 -11.15 10.90 1.48
C ILE A 79 -12.44 11.60 1.93
N ALA A 80 -13.25 12.05 0.99
CA ALA A 80 -14.55 12.65 1.25
C ALA A 80 -15.66 11.65 0.88
N THR A 81 -16.46 11.27 1.85
CA THR A 81 -17.64 10.43 1.64
C THR A 81 -18.90 11.17 2.08
N THR A 82 -19.99 10.95 1.37
CA THR A 82 -21.29 11.52 1.69
C THR A 82 -22.26 10.40 2.00
N THR A 83 -22.97 10.50 3.12
CA THR A 83 -23.92 9.49 3.55
C THR A 83 -25.31 10.08 3.86
N PHE A 84 -26.33 9.27 3.71
CA PHE A 84 -27.70 9.58 4.12
C PHE A 84 -28.37 8.32 4.65
N LYS A 85 -28.47 8.22 5.98
CA LYS A 85 -29.15 7.09 6.67
C LYS A 85 -28.59 5.72 6.28
N LYS A 86 -27.26 5.61 6.22
CA LYS A 86 -26.53 4.37 5.95
C LYS A 86 -25.44 4.11 7.01
N GLU A 87 -25.83 4.23 8.27
CA GLU A 87 -24.96 4.15 9.43
C GLU A 87 -24.16 2.83 9.46
N ASP A 88 -24.81 1.72 9.13
CA ASP A 88 -24.17 0.40 9.13
C ASP A 88 -22.98 0.31 8.16
N TYR A 89 -23.13 0.92 6.97
CA TYR A 89 -22.05 0.94 5.98
C TYR A 89 -20.90 1.81 6.45
N ILE A 90 -21.20 2.99 6.98
CA ILE A 90 -20.18 3.92 7.49
C ILE A 90 -19.44 3.31 8.66
N THR A 91 -20.15 2.77 9.67
CA THR A 91 -19.53 2.14 10.84
C THR A 91 -18.62 0.98 10.44
N ARG A 92 -19.10 0.12 9.54
CA ARG A 92 -18.27 -0.97 8.99
C ARG A 92 -17.00 -0.45 8.33
N ASN A 93 -17.12 0.55 7.47
CA ASN A 93 -16.00 1.11 6.72
C ASN A 93 -14.98 1.81 7.64
N ILE A 94 -15.47 2.55 8.64
CA ILE A 94 -14.63 3.14 9.69
C ILE A 94 -13.85 2.03 10.41
N GLY A 95 -14.53 1.00 10.91
CA GLY A 95 -13.86 -0.08 11.65
C GLY A 95 -12.80 -0.83 10.85
N ILE A 96 -12.98 -0.97 9.53
CA ILE A 96 -11.96 -1.54 8.64
C ILE A 96 -10.76 -0.59 8.52
N LEU A 97 -11.00 0.70 8.26
CA LEU A 97 -9.94 1.70 8.11
C LEU A 97 -9.16 1.92 9.39
N GLU A 98 -9.83 1.93 10.54
CA GLU A 98 -9.17 2.03 11.84
C GLU A 98 -8.23 0.86 12.08
N ARG A 99 -8.71 -0.37 11.91
CA ARG A 99 -7.93 -1.57 12.18
C ARG A 99 -6.76 -1.76 11.21
N GLU A 100 -6.97 -1.52 9.92
CA GLU A 100 -6.03 -1.91 8.87
C GLU A 100 -5.19 -0.74 8.33
N LEU A 101 -5.53 0.50 8.66
CA LEU A 101 -4.79 1.68 8.23
C LEU A 101 -4.46 2.60 9.40
N PHE A 102 -5.45 3.22 10.04
CA PHE A 102 -5.21 4.34 10.95
C PHE A 102 -4.52 3.96 12.25
N TYR A 103 -4.85 2.80 12.83
CA TYR A 103 -4.23 2.30 14.06
C TYR A 103 -3.28 1.12 13.83
N SER A 104 -2.89 0.90 12.58
CA SER A 104 -1.86 -0.07 12.21
C SER A 104 -0.45 0.57 12.19
N ASP A 105 0.58 -0.23 11.88
CA ASP A 105 1.94 0.26 11.68
C ASP A 105 2.18 0.83 10.26
N GLU A 106 1.12 0.96 9.45
CA GLU A 106 1.19 1.45 8.08
C GLU A 106 1.58 2.95 8.02
N PRO A 107 2.73 3.31 7.43
CA PRO A 107 3.19 4.69 7.40
C PRO A 107 2.26 5.64 6.63
N ALA A 108 1.52 5.14 5.63
CA ALA A 108 0.59 5.94 4.82
C ALA A 108 -0.53 6.58 5.64
N LYS A 109 -0.83 6.07 6.84
CA LYS A 109 -1.84 6.66 7.76
C LYS A 109 -1.61 8.14 8.04
N ASN A 110 -0.35 8.56 8.10
CA ASN A 110 0.00 9.96 8.36
C ASN A 110 -0.37 10.89 7.20
N HIS A 111 -0.66 10.32 6.05
CA HIS A 111 -0.96 11.02 4.79
C HIS A 111 -2.41 10.88 4.33
N ILE A 112 -3.27 10.29 5.15
CA ILE A 112 -4.67 10.01 4.79
C ILE A 112 -5.61 10.47 5.90
N ARG A 113 -6.71 11.12 5.53
CA ARG A 113 -7.81 11.52 6.43
C ARG A 113 -9.15 11.13 5.81
N LEU A 114 -10.11 10.78 6.64
CA LEU A 114 -11.50 10.50 6.24
C LEU A 114 -12.42 11.62 6.71
N ARG A 115 -13.18 12.20 5.80
CA ARG A 115 -14.19 13.21 6.06
C ARG A 115 -15.55 12.69 5.63
N ILE A 116 -16.46 12.61 6.59
CA ILE A 116 -17.80 12.05 6.39
C ILE A 116 -18.81 13.17 6.46
N ILE A 117 -19.49 13.40 5.37
CA ILE A 117 -20.57 14.39 5.28
C ILE A 117 -21.90 13.67 5.50
N ASP A 118 -22.44 13.83 6.68
CA ASP A 118 -23.66 13.16 7.10
C ASP A 118 -24.90 14.02 6.76
N ASN A 119 -25.47 13.80 5.61
CA ASN A 119 -26.70 14.44 5.13
C ASN A 119 -27.95 14.02 5.94
N GLY A 120 -27.83 12.97 6.73
CA GLY A 120 -28.91 12.46 7.58
C GLY A 120 -28.91 13.03 8.98
N ARG A 121 -27.76 13.56 9.42
CA ARG A 121 -27.50 13.95 10.83
C ARG A 121 -27.79 12.80 11.79
N THR A 122 -27.38 11.61 11.42
CA THR A 122 -27.66 10.38 12.16
C THR A 122 -26.42 9.79 12.82
N LEU A 123 -25.24 10.28 12.44
CA LEU A 123 -23.97 9.91 13.07
C LEU A 123 -23.63 10.89 14.21
N ASP A 124 -23.19 10.35 15.33
CA ASP A 124 -22.70 11.16 16.43
C ASP A 124 -21.22 11.52 16.20
N PRO A 125 -20.88 12.81 15.99
CA PRO A 125 -19.47 13.21 15.84
C PRO A 125 -18.59 12.84 17.03
N ASP A 126 -19.13 12.83 18.24
CA ASP A 126 -18.35 12.52 19.45
C ASP A 126 -17.96 11.04 19.50
N GLU A 127 -18.72 10.17 18.83
CA GLU A 127 -18.40 8.75 18.72
C GLU A 127 -17.31 8.46 17.68
N PHE A 128 -17.32 9.18 16.54
CA PHE A 128 -16.50 8.84 15.39
C PHE A 128 -15.31 9.75 15.16
N ASN A 129 -15.33 10.97 15.70
CA ASN A 129 -14.21 11.92 15.48
C ASN A 129 -12.93 11.45 16.14
N SER A 130 -11.84 11.50 15.38
CA SER A 130 -10.49 11.18 15.83
C SER A 130 -9.46 12.05 15.12
N GLU A 131 -8.18 11.79 15.33
CA GLU A 131 -7.12 12.41 14.53
C GLU A 131 -7.29 12.17 13.03
N TYR A 132 -7.86 11.01 12.66
CA TYR A 132 -7.92 10.55 11.25
C TYR A 132 -9.29 10.76 10.62
N ILE A 133 -10.36 10.84 11.41
CA ILE A 133 -11.75 10.79 10.96
C ILE A 133 -12.51 12.00 11.49
N HIS A 134 -13.25 12.67 10.62
CA HIS A 134 -14.12 13.77 11.00
C HIS A 134 -15.50 13.63 10.38
N VAL A 135 -16.52 13.68 11.22
CA VAL A 135 -17.93 13.66 10.82
C VAL A 135 -18.48 15.08 10.83
N TYR A 136 -19.10 15.48 9.74
CA TYR A 136 -19.73 16.77 9.54
C TYR A 136 -21.22 16.61 9.35
N PRO A 137 -22.04 16.86 10.38
CA PRO A 137 -23.48 16.91 10.21
C PRO A 137 -23.87 17.94 9.14
N ASN A 138 -24.69 17.53 8.18
CA ASN A 138 -25.06 18.37 7.05
C ASN A 138 -26.57 18.35 6.81
N GLU A 139 -27.09 19.31 6.05
CA GLU A 139 -28.43 19.22 5.50
C GLU A 139 -28.43 18.30 4.30
N ASN A 140 -29.54 17.62 4.07
CA ASN A 140 -29.65 16.77 2.89
C ASN A 140 -29.78 17.62 1.62
N VAL A 141 -28.63 17.89 1.03
CA VAL A 141 -28.51 18.62 -0.26
C VAL A 141 -28.17 17.67 -1.42
N GLY A 142 -28.45 16.37 -1.24
CA GLY A 142 -28.13 15.33 -2.19
C GLY A 142 -26.63 14.99 -2.24
N GLY A 143 -26.29 13.99 -3.08
CA GLY A 143 -24.91 13.53 -3.20
C GLY A 143 -23.96 14.63 -3.71
N ALA A 144 -24.35 15.38 -4.74
CA ALA A 144 -23.52 16.45 -5.29
C ALA A 144 -23.20 17.54 -4.26
N GLY A 145 -24.21 17.97 -3.48
CA GLY A 145 -24.00 18.96 -2.43
C GLY A 145 -23.13 18.43 -1.29
N GLY A 146 -23.36 17.17 -0.88
CA GLY A 146 -22.54 16.50 0.12
C GLY A 146 -21.08 16.37 -0.30
N PHE A 147 -20.80 15.90 -1.50
CA PHE A 147 -19.43 15.83 -2.03
C PHE A 147 -18.79 17.21 -2.16
N THR A 148 -19.53 18.23 -2.61
CA THR A 148 -19.03 19.61 -2.64
C THR A 148 -18.61 20.06 -1.24
N ARG A 149 -19.44 19.81 -0.21
CA ARG A 149 -19.09 20.10 1.17
C ARG A 149 -17.84 19.35 1.61
N GLY A 150 -17.73 18.06 1.28
CA GLY A 150 -16.56 17.23 1.59
C GLY A 150 -15.28 17.78 0.97
N ILE A 151 -15.32 18.27 -0.27
CA ILE A 151 -14.20 18.94 -0.94
C ILE A 151 -13.82 20.21 -0.18
N LEU A 152 -14.80 21.06 0.16
CA LEU A 152 -14.55 22.31 0.88
C LEU A 152 -13.90 22.04 2.25
N GLU A 153 -14.41 21.10 3.03
CA GLU A 153 -13.82 20.71 4.31
C GLU A 153 -12.39 20.17 4.15
N SER A 154 -12.14 19.46 3.04
CA SER A 154 -10.81 18.91 2.76
C SER A 154 -9.77 19.97 2.44
N ILE A 155 -10.13 21.00 1.69
CA ILE A 155 -9.19 22.06 1.28
C ILE A 155 -9.05 23.19 2.31
N SER A 156 -10.07 23.40 3.16
CA SER A 156 -10.06 24.44 4.19
C SER A 156 -9.48 23.98 5.53
N ALA A 157 -9.25 22.68 5.71
CA ALA A 157 -8.72 22.14 6.94
C ALA A 157 -7.26 22.61 7.19
N GLU A 158 -7.05 23.32 8.26
CA GLU A 158 -5.72 23.85 8.62
C GLU A 158 -4.80 22.78 9.18
N ASP A 159 -5.35 21.77 9.83
CA ASP A 159 -4.65 20.68 10.49
C ASP A 159 -4.00 19.69 9.53
N PHE A 160 -4.56 19.51 8.34
CA PHE A 160 -4.08 18.48 7.41
C PHE A 160 -3.64 19.00 6.04
N LYS A 161 -4.18 20.09 5.53
CA LYS A 161 -3.86 20.74 4.24
C LYS A 161 -3.78 19.74 3.08
N ALA A 162 -4.89 19.08 2.79
CA ALA A 162 -4.96 18.06 1.74
C ALA A 162 -4.42 18.57 0.37
N THR A 163 -3.58 17.76 -0.26
CA THR A 163 -3.11 18.00 -1.64
C THR A 163 -4.00 17.33 -2.67
N HIS A 164 -4.71 16.28 -2.27
CA HIS A 164 -5.61 15.51 -3.11
C HIS A 164 -6.90 15.21 -2.33
N VAL A 165 -8.02 15.25 -3.04
CA VAL A 165 -9.32 14.81 -2.50
C VAL A 165 -9.79 13.61 -3.30
N LEU A 166 -10.09 12.52 -2.59
CA LEU A 166 -10.66 11.30 -3.14
C LEU A 166 -12.14 11.24 -2.76
N LEU A 167 -13.01 11.18 -3.75
CA LEU A 167 -14.45 11.02 -3.51
C LEU A 167 -14.78 9.53 -3.43
N MET A 168 -15.55 9.14 -2.42
CA MET A 168 -15.92 7.76 -2.18
C MET A 168 -17.39 7.65 -1.77
N ASP A 169 -18.13 6.74 -2.40
CA ASP A 169 -19.50 6.44 -1.99
C ASP A 169 -19.53 5.72 -0.62
N ASP A 170 -20.61 5.88 0.11
CA ASP A 170 -20.79 5.34 1.46
C ASP A 170 -20.97 3.82 1.52
N ASP A 171 -21.53 3.21 0.46
CA ASP A 171 -21.86 1.78 0.41
C ASP A 171 -20.78 0.90 -0.24
N VAL A 172 -19.65 1.46 -0.61
CA VAL A 172 -18.53 0.68 -1.11
C VAL A 172 -17.92 -0.20 -0.01
N MET A 173 -17.35 -1.32 -0.41
CA MET A 173 -16.47 -2.10 0.47
C MET A 173 -15.07 -1.50 0.41
N VAL A 174 -14.62 -0.88 1.49
CA VAL A 174 -13.27 -0.30 1.53
C VAL A 174 -12.22 -1.39 1.57
N LEU A 175 -11.18 -1.17 0.78
CA LEU A 175 -9.95 -1.95 0.80
C LEU A 175 -8.80 -1.00 1.14
N PRO A 176 -8.30 -0.97 2.37
CA PRO A 176 -7.26 -0.04 2.82
C PRO A 176 -6.02 -0.04 1.93
N GLU A 177 -5.64 -1.19 1.41
CA GLU A 177 -4.55 -1.34 0.44
C GLU A 177 -4.73 -0.45 -0.81
N SER A 178 -5.96 -0.19 -1.24
CA SER A 178 -6.21 0.71 -2.38
C SER A 178 -5.79 2.14 -2.09
N PHE A 179 -5.98 2.62 -0.86
CA PHE A 179 -5.56 3.96 -0.45
C PHE A 179 -4.04 4.05 -0.29
N ILE A 180 -3.42 3.00 0.27
CA ILE A 180 -1.96 2.89 0.41
C ILE A 180 -1.31 2.92 -0.98
N ARG A 181 -1.82 2.17 -1.94
CA ARG A 181 -1.33 2.17 -3.32
C ARG A 181 -1.55 3.50 -4.02
N THR A 182 -2.69 4.13 -3.80
CA THR A 182 -2.98 5.47 -4.35
C THR A 182 -1.99 6.49 -3.80
N TYR A 183 -1.76 6.50 -2.50
CA TYR A 183 -0.74 7.34 -1.88
C TYR A 183 0.64 7.08 -2.49
N SER A 184 1.07 5.83 -2.55
CA SER A 184 2.39 5.45 -3.08
C SER A 184 2.56 5.86 -4.54
N LEU A 185 1.52 5.69 -5.36
CA LEU A 185 1.53 6.11 -6.75
C LEU A 185 1.70 7.64 -6.87
N LEU A 186 0.89 8.40 -6.16
CA LEU A 186 0.92 9.87 -6.19
C LEU A 186 2.25 10.41 -5.64
N ALA A 187 2.80 9.78 -4.60
CA ALA A 187 4.09 10.15 -4.02
C ALA A 187 5.26 9.95 -4.99
N LEU A 188 5.13 9.04 -5.95
CA LEU A 188 6.22 8.65 -6.85
C LEU A 188 6.07 9.13 -8.29
N VAL A 189 4.88 9.58 -8.71
CA VAL A 189 4.70 10.10 -10.09
C VAL A 189 5.43 11.43 -10.25
N LYS A 190 5.95 11.67 -11.44
CA LYS A 190 6.52 12.97 -11.76
C LYS A 190 5.42 14.03 -11.79
N PRO A 191 5.60 15.17 -11.11
CA PRO A 191 4.69 16.30 -11.29
C PRO A 191 4.63 16.68 -12.77
N GLN A 192 3.43 16.95 -13.26
CA GLN A 192 3.22 17.44 -14.63
C GLN A 192 3.54 18.93 -14.73
#